data_938e96636722576515226e231819d3c1
#
_entry.id   938e96636722576515226e231819d3c1
#
_cell.length_a   1.000
_cell.length_b   1.000
_cell.length_c   1.000
_cell.angle_alpha   90.00
_cell.angle_beta   90.00
_cell.angle_gamma   90.00
#
_symmetry.space_group_name_H-M   'P 1'
#
loop_
_entity.id
_entity.type
_entity.pdbx_description
1 polymer ?
#
loop_
_entity_poly.entity_id
_entity_poly.type
_entity_poly.pdbx_seq_one_letter_code
_entity_poly.pdbx_strand_id
1 'polypeptide(L)'
;VLTALPIRYVADVEASRRFYAGLGLHPGDDNGLSVWSQLDADAGAVGIHDAAVSKGRPPGTVELGFATDEPLEAVAARLRAAGYAPELVAEDFGRSLRLTDPDGVTIQIQELDTEVMRRSEAALQD
;
A
#
# COMPACT_ATOMS: atom_id res chain seq x y z
N VAL A 1 -9.20 -9.84 -8.58
CA VAL A 1 -8.48 -10.72 -7.64
C VAL A 1 -7.75 -9.87 -6.64
N LEU A 2 -7.94 -10.16 -5.34
CA LEU A 2 -7.23 -9.48 -4.28
C LEU A 2 -6.00 -10.27 -3.87
N THR A 3 -4.89 -9.55 -3.70
CA THR A 3 -3.65 -10.10 -3.16
C THR A 3 -3.42 -9.48 -1.79
N ALA A 4 -3.08 -10.28 -0.80
CA ALA A 4 -2.77 -9.76 0.53
C ALA A 4 -1.52 -8.88 0.46
N LEU A 5 -1.59 -7.69 1.06
CA LEU A 5 -0.53 -6.71 1.05
C LEU A 5 -0.49 -5.96 2.39
N PRO A 6 -0.02 -6.61 3.47
CA PRO A 6 0.21 -5.89 4.70
C PRO A 6 1.28 -4.81 4.49
N ILE A 7 1.08 -3.65 5.12
CA ILE A 7 1.94 -2.49 4.93
C ILE A 7 2.67 -2.23 6.25
N ARG A 8 3.99 -2.25 6.19
CA ARG A 8 4.87 -1.95 7.31
C ARG A 8 5.36 -0.52 7.19
N TYR A 9 5.05 0.30 8.18
CA TYR A 9 5.54 1.67 8.22
C TYR A 9 6.89 1.68 8.91
N VAL A 10 7.91 2.28 8.27
CA VAL A 10 9.30 2.15 8.67
C VAL A 10 9.99 3.52 8.76
N ALA A 11 11.06 3.57 9.55
CA ALA A 11 11.87 4.79 9.66
C ALA A 11 12.81 4.96 8.45
N ASP A 12 13.27 3.87 7.86
CA ASP A 12 14.23 3.87 6.76
C ASP A 12 13.82 2.83 5.72
N VAL A 13 13.25 3.31 4.61
CA VAL A 13 12.72 2.45 3.55
C VAL A 13 13.84 1.61 2.91
N GLU A 14 14.98 2.23 2.63
CA GLU A 14 16.08 1.51 1.96
C GLU A 14 16.66 0.40 2.85
N ALA A 15 16.88 0.69 4.12
CA ALA A 15 17.37 -0.32 5.05
C ALA A 15 16.36 -1.47 5.20
N SER A 16 15.07 -1.15 5.25
CA SER A 16 14.00 -2.14 5.36
C SER A 16 13.90 -2.99 4.09
N ARG A 17 14.01 -2.35 2.92
CA ARG A 17 14.03 -3.06 1.64
C ARG A 17 15.16 -4.10 1.62
N ARG A 18 16.36 -3.70 2.02
CA ARG A 18 17.51 -4.62 2.07
C ARG A 18 17.29 -5.75 3.07
N PHE A 19 16.71 -5.43 4.23
CA PHE A 19 16.44 -6.46 5.25
C PHE A 19 15.50 -7.54 4.72
N TYR A 20 14.38 -7.13 4.15
CA TYR A 20 13.38 -8.10 3.66
C TYR A 20 13.84 -8.81 2.40
N ALA A 21 14.59 -8.14 1.52
CA ALA A 21 15.19 -8.80 0.36
C ALA A 21 16.17 -9.90 0.80
N GLY A 22 16.91 -9.66 1.88
CA GLY A 22 17.83 -10.67 2.44
C GLY A 22 17.10 -11.89 3.00
N LEU A 23 15.82 -11.77 3.37
CA LEU A 23 15.02 -12.92 3.80
C LEU A 23 14.50 -13.75 2.63
N GLY A 24 14.59 -13.22 1.41
CA GLY A 24 14.12 -13.91 0.22
C GLY A 24 12.95 -13.27 -0.49
N LEU A 25 12.47 -12.11 0.00
CA LEU A 25 11.44 -11.37 -0.73
C LEU A 25 12.08 -10.64 -1.92
N HIS A 26 11.31 -10.50 -2.99
CA HIS A 26 11.81 -9.88 -4.22
C HIS A 26 11.26 -8.47 -4.34
N PRO A 27 12.14 -7.43 -4.42
CA PRO A 27 11.65 -6.08 -4.69
C PRO A 27 10.84 -6.06 -5.97
N GLY A 28 9.65 -5.47 -5.88
CA GLY A 28 8.79 -5.32 -7.05
C GLY A 28 9.27 -4.21 -7.96
N ASP A 29 8.47 -3.94 -8.99
CA ASP A 29 8.81 -2.95 -10.01
C ASP A 29 8.31 -1.57 -9.57
N ASP A 30 8.82 -1.10 -8.42
CA ASP A 30 8.45 0.19 -7.85
C ASP A 30 9.39 1.32 -8.26
N ASN A 31 10.33 1.04 -9.14
CA ASN A 31 11.25 2.02 -9.74
C ASN A 31 12.10 2.77 -8.71
N GLY A 32 12.38 2.15 -7.57
CA GLY A 32 13.26 2.74 -6.56
C GLY A 32 12.69 3.96 -5.86
N LEU A 33 11.37 4.02 -5.70
CA LEU A 33 10.73 5.11 -4.95
C LEU A 33 11.28 5.18 -3.54
N SER A 34 11.52 6.41 -3.04
CA SER A 34 12.15 6.61 -1.74
C SER A 34 11.19 6.45 -0.57
N VAL A 35 9.88 6.54 -0.79
CA VAL A 35 8.86 6.50 0.28
C VAL A 35 8.04 5.22 0.29
N TRP A 36 8.22 4.36 -0.71
CA TRP A 36 7.42 3.14 -0.86
C TRP A 36 8.24 2.05 -1.56
N SER A 37 8.05 0.82 -1.14
CA SER A 37 8.56 -0.34 -1.84
C SER A 37 7.60 -1.51 -1.61
N GLN A 38 7.26 -2.23 -2.68
CA GLN A 38 6.53 -3.48 -2.57
C GLN A 38 7.51 -4.63 -2.76
N LEU A 39 7.49 -5.57 -1.85
CA LEU A 39 8.35 -6.75 -1.88
C LEU A 39 7.47 -7.98 -2.02
N ASP A 40 7.72 -8.77 -3.04
CA ASP A 40 6.91 -9.94 -3.36
C ASP A 40 7.47 -11.19 -2.69
N ALA A 41 6.61 -11.91 -1.99
CA ALA A 41 6.89 -13.24 -1.48
C ALA A 41 6.40 -14.27 -2.51
N ASP A 42 6.61 -15.55 -2.25
CA ASP A 42 6.10 -16.62 -3.12
C ASP A 42 4.57 -16.58 -3.18
N ALA A 43 3.94 -16.14 -2.10
CA ALA A 43 2.50 -15.88 -2.06
C ALA A 43 2.28 -14.58 -1.32
N GLY A 44 1.60 -13.63 -1.97
CA GLY A 44 1.35 -12.32 -1.39
C GLY A 44 2.55 -11.39 -1.48
N ALA A 45 2.44 -10.24 -0.82
CA ALA A 45 3.46 -9.20 -0.85
C ALA A 45 3.44 -8.41 0.44
N VAL A 46 4.52 -7.66 0.71
CA VAL A 46 4.61 -6.73 1.83
C VAL A 46 4.90 -5.35 1.28
N GLY A 47 4.13 -4.35 1.70
CA GLY A 47 4.41 -2.96 1.39
C GLY A 47 5.30 -2.35 2.47
N ILE A 48 6.30 -1.59 2.05
CA ILE A 48 7.16 -0.82 2.94
C ILE A 48 6.88 0.66 2.68
N HIS A 49 6.44 1.38 3.69
CA HIS A 49 6.07 2.79 3.57
C HIS A 49 6.85 3.63 4.57
N ASP A 50 7.36 4.78 4.13
CA ASP A 50 8.06 5.70 5.02
C ASP A 50 7.08 6.24 6.08
N ALA A 51 7.38 5.98 7.34
CA ALA A 51 6.54 6.43 8.46
C ALA A 51 6.45 7.95 8.56
N ALA A 52 7.51 8.66 8.19
CA ALA A 52 7.56 10.12 8.30
C ALA A 52 6.53 10.83 7.41
N VAL A 53 6.12 10.20 6.30
CA VAL A 53 5.12 10.78 5.38
C VAL A 53 3.79 10.03 5.44
N SER A 54 3.53 9.30 6.51
CA SER A 54 2.38 8.40 6.62
C SER A 54 1.16 9.00 7.32
N LYS A 55 1.17 10.28 7.61
CA LYS A 55 0.05 10.96 8.29
C LYS A 55 -0.22 10.38 9.69
N GLY A 56 0.85 10.21 10.47
CA GLY A 56 0.72 9.87 11.87
C GLY A 56 0.94 8.43 12.25
N ARG A 57 1.39 7.59 11.32
CA ARG A 57 1.73 6.20 11.64
C ARG A 57 3.19 6.11 12.08
N PRO A 58 3.46 5.73 13.34
CA PRO A 58 4.85 5.63 13.81
C PRO A 58 5.57 4.43 13.19
N PRO A 59 6.92 4.46 13.15
CA PRO A 59 7.68 3.28 12.73
C PRO A 59 7.28 2.06 13.54
N GLY A 60 7.12 0.93 12.87
CA GLY A 60 6.67 -0.31 13.51
C GLY A 60 5.20 -0.63 13.28
N THR A 61 4.41 0.34 12.86
CA THR A 61 2.99 0.11 12.55
C THR A 61 2.86 -0.87 11.39
N VAL A 62 1.89 -1.77 11.49
CA VAL A 62 1.50 -2.66 10.40
C VAL A 62 0.00 -2.45 10.14
N GLU A 63 -0.34 -2.21 8.90
CA GLU A 63 -1.72 -2.03 8.47
C GLU A 63 -2.08 -3.16 7.51
N LEU A 64 -3.23 -3.80 7.71
CA LEU A 64 -3.67 -4.84 6.80
C LEU A 64 -4.19 -4.20 5.53
N GLY A 65 -3.61 -4.58 4.40
CA GLY A 65 -4.00 -4.09 3.09
C GLY A 65 -4.12 -5.22 2.09
N PHE A 66 -4.70 -4.90 0.96
CA PHE A 66 -4.81 -5.76 -0.21
C PHE A 66 -4.48 -4.95 -1.44
N ALA A 67 -3.99 -5.60 -2.48
CA ALA A 67 -3.79 -4.98 -3.78
C ALA A 67 -4.77 -5.58 -4.77
N THR A 68 -5.19 -4.82 -5.75
CA THR A 68 -6.06 -5.30 -6.83
C THR A 68 -5.54 -4.86 -8.18
N ASP A 69 -5.76 -5.69 -9.19
CA ASP A 69 -5.50 -5.38 -10.59
C ASP A 69 -6.73 -4.85 -11.31
N GLU A 70 -7.86 -4.74 -10.58
CA GLU A 70 -9.10 -4.20 -11.14
C GLU A 70 -9.20 -2.70 -10.88
N PRO A 71 -9.94 -1.95 -11.70
CA PRO A 71 -10.26 -0.56 -11.34
C PRO A 71 -10.99 -0.51 -10.00
N LEU A 72 -10.61 0.41 -9.14
CA LEU A 72 -11.22 0.53 -7.82
C LEU A 72 -12.71 0.83 -7.89
N GLU A 73 -13.16 1.52 -8.92
CA GLU A 73 -14.59 1.80 -9.12
C GLU A 73 -15.38 0.50 -9.27
N ALA A 74 -14.83 -0.50 -9.97
CA ALA A 74 -15.48 -1.80 -10.13
C ALA A 74 -15.52 -2.56 -8.81
N VAL A 75 -14.44 -2.53 -8.06
CA VAL A 75 -14.38 -3.15 -6.73
C VAL A 75 -15.37 -2.49 -5.78
N ALA A 76 -15.41 -1.15 -5.77
CA ALA A 76 -16.33 -0.38 -4.95
C ALA A 76 -17.79 -0.72 -5.26
N ALA A 77 -18.13 -0.80 -6.55
CA ALA A 77 -19.50 -1.12 -6.97
C ALA A 77 -19.91 -2.52 -6.49
N ARG A 78 -19.00 -3.50 -6.64
CA ARG A 78 -19.24 -4.88 -6.19
C ARG A 78 -19.42 -4.93 -4.67
N LEU A 79 -18.59 -4.22 -3.92
CA LEU A 79 -18.67 -4.19 -2.47
C LEU A 79 -19.94 -3.49 -1.97
N ARG A 80 -20.33 -2.38 -2.60
CA ARG A 80 -21.59 -1.70 -2.25
C ARG A 80 -22.79 -2.58 -2.50
N ALA A 81 -22.79 -3.31 -3.62
CA ALA A 81 -23.85 -4.25 -3.93
C ALA A 81 -23.94 -5.37 -2.89
N ALA A 82 -22.85 -5.74 -2.25
CA ALA A 82 -22.78 -6.74 -1.19
C ALA A 82 -23.05 -6.17 0.21
N GLY A 83 -23.35 -4.88 0.33
CA GLY A 83 -23.70 -4.25 1.61
C GLY A 83 -22.56 -3.58 2.35
N TYR A 84 -21.37 -3.47 1.74
CA TYR A 84 -20.25 -2.75 2.33
C TYR A 84 -20.33 -1.25 2.02
N ALA A 85 -19.55 -0.45 2.75
CA ALA A 85 -19.52 1.01 2.57
C ALA A 85 -18.08 1.47 2.33
N PRO A 86 -17.47 1.14 1.16
CA PRO A 86 -16.10 1.55 0.88
C PRO A 86 -16.01 3.05 0.58
N GLU A 87 -14.90 3.66 0.98
CA GLU A 87 -14.57 5.05 0.69
C GLU A 87 -13.37 5.09 -0.25
N LEU A 88 -13.53 5.75 -1.41
CA LEU A 88 -12.45 5.92 -2.37
C LEU A 88 -11.61 7.13 -1.97
N VAL A 89 -10.31 6.91 -1.78
CA VAL A 89 -9.38 7.94 -1.30
C VAL A 89 -8.20 8.03 -2.25
N ALA A 90 -7.80 9.27 -2.60
CA ALA A 90 -6.57 9.51 -3.34
C ALA A 90 -5.39 9.51 -2.36
N GLU A 91 -4.36 8.72 -2.69
CA GLU A 91 -3.16 8.58 -1.88
C GLU A 91 -1.95 9.02 -2.70
N ASP A 92 -0.81 9.23 -2.02
CA ASP A 92 0.42 9.62 -2.68
C ASP A 92 0.94 8.56 -3.67
N PHE A 93 0.65 7.29 -3.40
CA PHE A 93 1.09 6.17 -4.24
C PHE A 93 0.02 5.70 -5.24
N GLY A 94 -1.14 6.37 -5.29
CA GLY A 94 -2.26 5.98 -6.13
C GLY A 94 -3.57 6.19 -5.40
N ARG A 95 -4.53 5.27 -5.59
CA ARG A 95 -5.82 5.35 -4.93
C ARG A 95 -6.04 4.11 -4.07
N SER A 96 -6.86 4.27 -3.04
CA SER A 96 -7.27 3.14 -2.21
C SER A 96 -8.74 3.21 -1.89
N LEU A 97 -9.33 2.03 -1.65
CA LEU A 97 -10.63 1.90 -1.01
C LEU A 97 -10.39 1.62 0.46
N ARG A 98 -11.04 2.37 1.32
CA ARG A 98 -10.97 2.15 2.76
C ARG A 98 -12.27 1.58 3.27
N LEU A 99 -12.15 0.58 4.15
CA LEU A 99 -13.27 -0.04 4.82
C LEU A 99 -12.93 -0.17 6.30
N THR A 100 -13.96 -0.20 7.13
CA THR A 100 -13.79 -0.43 8.56
C THR A 100 -14.23 -1.87 8.85
N ASP A 101 -13.36 -2.65 9.48
CA ASP A 101 -13.69 -4.02 9.83
C ASP A 101 -14.60 -4.10 11.07
N PRO A 102 -15.08 -5.31 11.47
CA PRO A 102 -15.98 -5.42 12.62
C PRO A 102 -15.41 -4.92 13.95
N ASP A 103 -14.09 -4.85 14.08
CA ASP A 103 -13.44 -4.32 15.29
C ASP A 103 -13.20 -2.82 15.23
N GLY A 104 -13.66 -2.16 14.17
CA GLY A 104 -13.49 -0.72 14.00
C GLY A 104 -12.13 -0.32 13.43
N VAL A 105 -11.38 -1.27 12.87
CA VAL A 105 -10.04 -1.02 12.32
C VAL A 105 -10.14 -0.81 10.81
N THR A 106 -9.46 0.22 10.32
CA THR A 106 -9.43 0.52 8.89
C THR A 106 -8.53 -0.47 8.16
N ILE A 107 -9.06 -1.05 7.09
CA ILE A 107 -8.28 -1.80 6.11
C ILE A 107 -8.35 -1.08 4.79
N GLN A 108 -7.45 -1.43 3.85
CA GLN A 108 -7.43 -0.77 2.57
C GLN A 108 -7.20 -1.75 1.42
N ILE A 109 -7.78 -1.41 0.26
CA ILE A 109 -7.54 -2.10 -1.00
C ILE A 109 -6.91 -1.08 -1.94
N GLN A 110 -5.72 -1.38 -2.45
CA GLN A 110 -4.95 -0.44 -3.25
C GLN A 110 -4.98 -0.81 -4.73
N GLU A 111 -5.14 0.22 -5.56
CA GLU A 111 -4.82 0.15 -6.97
C GLU A 111 -3.54 0.95 -7.14
N LEU A 112 -2.43 0.29 -7.45
CA LEU A 112 -1.15 0.97 -7.59
C LEU A 112 -1.05 1.63 -8.95
N ASP A 113 -0.80 2.94 -8.95
CA ASP A 113 -0.62 3.74 -10.16
C ASP A 113 0.80 4.29 -10.16
N THR A 114 1.66 3.72 -11.02
CA THR A 114 3.07 4.08 -11.10
C THR A 114 3.30 5.55 -11.43
N GLU A 115 2.44 6.12 -12.28
CA GLU A 115 2.56 7.53 -12.67
C GLU A 115 2.29 8.46 -11.49
N VAL A 116 1.24 8.17 -10.70
CA VAL A 116 0.93 8.94 -9.49
C VAL A 116 2.07 8.83 -8.49
N MET A 117 2.62 7.63 -8.31
CA MET A 117 3.74 7.40 -7.40
C MET A 117 4.96 8.23 -7.80
N ARG A 118 5.30 8.26 -9.09
CA ARG A 118 6.45 9.04 -9.58
C ARG A 118 6.27 10.53 -9.36
N ARG A 119 5.08 11.06 -9.61
CA ARG A 119 4.79 12.47 -9.39
C ARG A 119 4.87 12.85 -7.93
N SER A 120 4.37 12.00 -7.04
CA SER A 120 4.44 12.22 -5.59
C SER A 120 5.89 12.18 -5.11
N GLU A 121 6.69 11.25 -5.63
CA GLU A 121 8.11 11.16 -5.32
C GLU A 121 8.86 12.43 -5.73
N ALA A 122 8.61 12.92 -6.93
CA ALA A 122 9.24 14.15 -7.43
C ALA A 122 8.87 15.34 -6.55
N ALA A 123 7.61 15.46 -6.12
CA ALA A 123 7.16 16.54 -5.26
C ALA A 123 7.85 16.50 -3.88
N LEU A 124 8.13 15.30 -3.36
CA LEU A 124 8.83 15.16 -2.08
C LEU A 124 10.30 15.51 -2.16
N GLN A 125 10.91 15.43 -3.34
CA GLN A 125 12.32 15.75 -3.56
C GLN A 125 12.56 17.25 -3.82
N ASP A 126 11.53 17.97 -4.16
CA ASP A 126 11.60 19.41 -4.41
C ASP A 126 11.49 20.18 -3.09
#